data_fbfd5f0fcf9cadd6f6802888762d0c1c
#
_entry.id   fbfd5f0fcf9cadd6f6802888762d0c1c
#
_cell.length_a   1.000
_cell.length_b   1.000
_cell.length_c   1.000
_cell.angle_alpha   90.00
_cell.angle_beta   90.00
_cell.angle_gamma   90.00
#
_symmetry.space_group_name_H-M   'P 1'
#
loop_
_entity.id
_entity.type
_entity.pdbx_description
1 polymer ?
#
loop_
_entity_poly.entity_id
_entity_poly.type
_entity_poly.pdbx_seq_one_letter_code
_entity_poly.pdbx_strand_id
1 'polypeptide(L)'
;EVNFPMNENLEIEYKMLVSEQEFNQLRDLTGVDQVLVQSNVYYDCTPSSTLKHIAMRIRDVQGKHWFTMKIPQAEGVREMEMELPENSPEALDNPEIRALFDELGLTLPVHVCGQMITHRHLRVYPLGELCLDHSLINGRSDYEIEFEITGDPQAGKAFFLDLLNQAGLTYRENKRSKYARCVLDQ
;
A
#
# COMPACT_ATOMS: atom_id res chain seq x y z
N GLU A 1 3.91 5.72 28.35
CA GLU A 1 4.11 5.08 27.05
C GLU A 1 2.78 5.06 26.31
N VAL A 2 2.75 5.69 25.12
CA VAL A 2 1.57 5.60 24.24
C VAL A 2 1.61 4.27 23.56
N ASN A 3 0.68 3.38 23.91
CA ASN A 3 0.60 2.04 23.31
C ASN A 3 -0.37 2.12 22.12
N PHE A 4 0.17 2.00 20.90
CA PHE A 4 -0.64 1.93 19.69
C PHE A 4 -0.97 0.47 19.37
N PRO A 5 -2.27 0.13 19.20
CA PRO A 5 -2.64 -1.26 18.92
C PRO A 5 -2.27 -1.68 17.50
N MET A 6 -1.94 -2.97 17.36
CA MET A 6 -1.83 -3.61 16.05
C MET A 6 -3.22 -3.94 15.51
N ASN A 7 -3.51 -3.47 14.30
CA ASN A 7 -4.74 -3.78 13.58
C ASN A 7 -4.44 -4.83 12.51
N GLU A 8 -5.37 -5.76 12.31
CA GLU A 8 -5.32 -6.76 11.27
C GLU A 8 -6.52 -6.61 10.33
N ASN A 9 -6.28 -6.71 9.03
CA ASN A 9 -7.27 -6.53 7.99
C ASN A 9 -6.99 -7.48 6.83
N LEU A 10 -8.04 -7.96 6.17
CA LEU A 10 -7.93 -8.63 4.88
C LEU A 10 -8.19 -7.59 3.78
N GLU A 11 -7.12 -7.21 3.07
CA GLU A 11 -7.20 -6.25 1.99
C GLU A 11 -7.58 -6.95 0.68
N ILE A 12 -8.62 -6.45 0.04
CA ILE A 12 -9.03 -6.85 -1.31
C ILE A 12 -8.98 -5.60 -2.17
N GLU A 13 -8.10 -5.57 -3.14
CA GLU A 13 -7.93 -4.42 -4.01
C GLU A 13 -7.74 -4.82 -5.47
N TYR A 14 -8.10 -3.88 -6.35
CA TYR A 14 -7.78 -3.91 -7.77
C TYR A 14 -6.78 -2.80 -8.04
N LYS A 15 -5.75 -3.10 -8.80
CA LYS A 15 -4.73 -2.10 -9.16
C LYS A 15 -4.28 -2.24 -10.60
N MET A 16 -4.02 -1.10 -11.21
CA MET A 16 -3.70 -0.96 -12.62
C MET A 16 -2.66 0.15 -12.81
N LEU A 17 -1.54 -0.17 -13.46
CA LEU A 17 -0.62 0.86 -13.93
C LEU A 17 -1.21 1.55 -15.14
N VAL A 18 -1.08 2.87 -15.18
CA VAL A 18 -1.68 3.72 -16.21
C VAL A 18 -0.71 4.76 -16.71
N SER A 19 -1.01 5.35 -17.86
CA SER A 19 -0.35 6.56 -18.33
C SER A 19 -0.81 7.78 -17.54
N GLU A 20 -0.06 8.87 -17.59
CA GLU A 20 -0.48 10.15 -17.03
C GLU A 20 -1.82 10.60 -17.60
N GLN A 21 -2.04 10.40 -18.90
CA GLN A 21 -3.30 10.75 -19.56
C GLN A 21 -4.47 9.95 -19.00
N GLU A 22 -4.33 8.64 -18.86
CA GLU A 22 -5.36 7.78 -18.26
C GLU A 22 -5.65 8.14 -16.81
N PHE A 23 -4.61 8.45 -16.04
CA PHE A 23 -4.71 8.95 -14.67
C PHE A 23 -5.56 10.23 -14.61
N ASN A 24 -5.26 11.20 -15.47
CA ASN A 24 -5.97 12.47 -15.54
C ASN A 24 -7.45 12.27 -15.97
N GLN A 25 -7.71 11.37 -16.94
CA GLN A 25 -9.07 11.04 -17.37
C GLN A 25 -9.94 10.57 -16.21
N LEU A 26 -9.42 9.64 -15.39
CA LEU A 26 -10.19 9.13 -14.26
C LEU A 26 -10.34 10.18 -13.16
N ARG A 27 -9.27 10.91 -12.83
CA ARG A 27 -9.31 11.99 -11.85
C ARG A 27 -10.35 13.07 -12.21
N ASP A 28 -10.41 13.46 -13.47
CA ASP A 28 -11.36 14.49 -13.93
C ASP A 28 -12.81 13.99 -13.84
N LEU A 29 -13.04 12.70 -14.07
CA LEU A 29 -14.36 12.10 -13.94
C LEU A 29 -14.82 12.00 -12.47
N THR A 30 -13.93 11.51 -11.60
CA THR A 30 -14.30 11.14 -10.22
C THR A 30 -14.18 12.30 -9.24
N GLY A 31 -13.32 13.26 -9.51
CA GLY A 31 -12.89 14.24 -8.53
C GLY A 31 -12.02 13.64 -7.43
N VAL A 32 -11.63 14.46 -6.47
CA VAL A 32 -10.72 14.12 -5.39
C VAL A 32 -11.25 14.69 -4.08
N ASP A 33 -11.37 13.85 -3.03
CA ASP A 33 -11.74 14.32 -1.70
C ASP A 33 -10.52 14.90 -0.97
N GLN A 34 -9.36 14.25 -1.14
CA GLN A 34 -8.14 14.58 -0.41
C GLN A 34 -6.89 14.19 -1.20
N VAL A 35 -5.85 15.01 -1.09
CA VAL A 35 -4.51 14.67 -1.60
C VAL A 35 -3.59 14.39 -0.42
N LEU A 36 -2.97 13.21 -0.40
CA LEU A 36 -2.04 12.78 0.62
C LEU A 36 -0.65 12.64 0.02
N VAL A 37 0.36 13.17 0.73
CA VAL A 37 1.77 12.91 0.42
C VAL A 37 2.25 11.84 1.38
N GLN A 38 2.65 10.69 0.82
CA GLN A 38 3.07 9.52 1.57
C GLN A 38 4.54 9.24 1.30
N SER A 39 5.36 9.31 2.34
CA SER A 39 6.76 8.89 2.28
C SER A 39 6.87 7.47 2.81
N ASN A 40 7.34 6.54 1.98
CA ASN A 40 7.41 5.13 2.32
C ASN A 40 8.86 4.69 2.41
N VAL A 41 9.22 4.05 3.52
CA VAL A 41 10.50 3.37 3.70
C VAL A 41 10.21 1.89 3.84
N TYR A 42 10.79 1.09 2.94
CA TYR A 42 10.68 -0.37 2.97
C TYR A 42 11.84 -0.98 3.74
N TYR A 43 11.53 -2.00 4.51
CA TYR A 43 12.48 -2.71 5.37
C TYR A 43 12.53 -4.19 5.02
N ASP A 44 13.70 -4.79 5.21
CA ASP A 44 13.91 -6.23 5.15
C ASP A 44 14.59 -6.72 6.43
N CYS A 45 14.57 -8.00 6.68
CA CYS A 45 15.10 -8.62 7.89
C CYS A 45 15.75 -9.99 7.59
N THR A 46 16.14 -10.70 8.64
CA THR A 46 16.76 -12.04 8.55
C THR A 46 15.85 -13.10 9.20
N PRO A 47 15.49 -14.21 8.54
CA PRO A 47 15.66 -14.41 7.10
C PRO A 47 14.87 -13.36 6.30
N SER A 48 15.23 -13.16 5.04
CA SER A 48 14.62 -12.08 4.25
C SER A 48 13.11 -12.23 4.14
N SER A 49 12.38 -11.19 4.58
CA SER A 49 10.93 -11.11 4.41
C SER A 49 10.55 -11.03 2.93
N THR A 50 11.40 -10.41 2.12
CA THR A 50 11.25 -10.33 0.66
C THR A 50 11.22 -11.72 0.02
N LEU A 51 12.08 -12.65 0.45
CA LEU A 51 12.08 -14.04 -0.05
C LEU A 51 10.82 -14.80 0.35
N LYS A 52 10.12 -14.37 1.39
CA LYS A 52 8.81 -14.90 1.80
C LYS A 52 7.64 -14.16 1.17
N HIS A 53 7.89 -13.24 0.24
CA HIS A 53 6.91 -12.37 -0.40
C HIS A 53 6.15 -11.45 0.60
N ILE A 54 6.76 -11.19 1.74
CA ILE A 54 6.22 -10.29 2.77
C ILE A 54 6.78 -8.89 2.55
N ALA A 55 5.91 -7.92 2.35
CA ALA A 55 6.28 -6.50 2.24
C ALA A 55 6.15 -5.83 3.61
N MET A 56 7.18 -5.10 4.01
CA MET A 56 7.23 -4.40 5.29
C MET A 56 7.67 -2.96 5.07
N ARG A 57 6.86 -1.99 5.57
CA ARG A 57 7.17 -0.57 5.42
C ARG A 57 6.79 0.25 6.64
N ILE A 58 7.41 1.41 6.78
CA ILE A 58 6.88 2.51 7.59
C ILE A 58 6.52 3.63 6.63
N ARG A 59 5.27 4.09 6.72
CA ARG A 59 4.72 5.19 5.91
C ARG A 59 4.55 6.42 6.77
N ASP A 60 5.15 7.52 6.35
CA ASP A 60 4.90 8.83 6.93
C ASP A 60 3.81 9.54 6.14
N VAL A 61 2.74 9.90 6.81
CA VAL A 61 1.61 10.63 6.23
C VAL A 61 0.90 11.46 7.30
N GLN A 62 0.62 12.72 7.00
CA GLN A 62 -0.08 13.64 7.92
C GLN A 62 0.54 13.72 9.33
N GLY A 63 1.87 13.71 9.42
CA GLY A 63 2.60 13.78 10.68
C GLY A 63 2.59 12.51 11.52
N LYS A 64 2.09 11.41 10.98
CA LYS A 64 2.05 10.10 11.63
C LYS A 64 2.94 9.10 10.92
N HIS A 65 3.33 8.05 11.64
CA HIS A 65 4.18 6.97 11.15
C HIS A 65 3.44 5.65 11.28
N TRP A 66 3.18 4.99 10.14
CA TRP A 66 2.41 3.76 10.10
C TRP A 66 3.27 2.59 9.63
N PHE A 67 3.51 1.66 10.55
CA PHE A 67 4.03 0.34 10.17
C PHE A 67 2.95 -0.44 9.45
N THR A 68 3.31 -1.04 8.32
CA THR A 68 2.42 -1.93 7.57
C THR A 68 3.21 -3.16 7.15
N MET A 69 2.65 -4.34 7.39
CA MET A 69 3.16 -5.59 6.86
C MET A 69 2.06 -6.23 6.02
N LYS A 70 2.40 -6.58 4.78
CA LYS A 70 1.49 -7.25 3.84
C LYS A 70 1.96 -8.67 3.61
N ILE A 71 1.10 -9.62 3.96
CA ILE A 71 1.38 -11.06 3.92
C ILE A 71 0.43 -11.67 2.88
N PRO A 72 0.96 -12.27 1.79
CA PRO A 72 0.11 -12.88 0.77
C PRO A 72 -0.78 -13.99 1.34
N GLN A 73 -2.04 -14.02 0.87
CA GLN A 73 -3.01 -15.06 1.19
C GLN A 73 -3.52 -15.70 -0.11
N ALA A 74 -4.29 -16.79 -0.01
CA ALA A 74 -4.93 -17.41 -1.16
C ALA A 74 -5.91 -16.44 -1.85
N GLU A 75 -6.63 -15.65 -1.05
CA GLU A 75 -7.51 -14.57 -1.52
C GLU A 75 -7.21 -13.30 -0.73
N GLY A 76 -6.84 -12.23 -1.44
CA GLY A 76 -6.50 -10.97 -0.83
C GLY A 76 -5.13 -10.97 -0.15
N VAL A 77 -4.92 -9.99 0.71
CA VAL A 77 -3.67 -9.77 1.45
C VAL A 77 -4.00 -9.58 2.92
N ARG A 78 -3.33 -10.34 3.80
CA ARG A 78 -3.37 -10.08 5.23
C ARG A 78 -2.52 -8.86 5.52
N GLU A 79 -3.15 -7.78 5.94
CA GLU A 79 -2.49 -6.53 6.28
C GLU A 79 -2.45 -6.36 7.79
N MET A 80 -1.24 -6.17 8.32
CA MET A 80 -1.01 -5.78 9.71
C MET A 80 -0.58 -4.32 9.73
N GLU A 81 -1.21 -3.50 10.54
CA GLU A 81 -0.95 -2.07 10.60
C GLU A 81 -0.87 -1.58 12.06
N MET A 82 0.09 -0.72 12.33
CA MET A 82 0.32 -0.16 13.66
C MET A 82 0.94 1.22 13.56
N GLU A 83 0.42 2.18 14.32
CA GLU A 83 1.07 3.49 14.45
C GLU A 83 2.34 3.38 15.28
N LEU A 84 3.40 4.06 14.86
CA LEU A 84 4.70 4.10 15.54
C LEU A 84 5.06 5.53 15.93
N PRO A 85 5.94 5.70 16.95
CA PRO A 85 6.39 7.02 17.37
C PRO A 85 7.35 7.69 16.39
N GLU A 86 8.03 6.90 15.53
CA GLU A 86 9.00 7.39 14.57
C GLU A 86 9.18 6.43 13.40
N ASN A 87 9.80 6.90 12.33
CA ASN A 87 10.19 6.06 11.20
C ASN A 87 11.67 5.70 11.31
N SER A 88 11.95 4.62 12.02
CA SER A 88 13.30 4.10 12.20
C SER A 88 13.28 2.58 12.38
N PRO A 89 14.39 1.87 12.10
CA PRO A 89 14.49 0.45 12.38
C PRO A 89 14.22 0.11 13.85
N GLU A 90 14.65 0.97 14.77
CA GLU A 90 14.51 0.78 16.21
C GLU A 90 13.05 0.82 16.65
N ALA A 91 12.19 1.58 15.97
CA ALA A 91 10.77 1.65 16.27
C ALA A 91 10.04 0.32 16.02
N LEU A 92 10.62 -0.57 15.21
CA LEU A 92 10.08 -1.90 14.94
C LEU A 92 10.39 -2.90 16.06
N ASP A 93 11.26 -2.54 16.98
CA ASP A 93 11.60 -3.36 18.14
C ASP A 93 10.63 -3.12 19.29
N ASN A 94 9.40 -3.60 19.15
CA ASN A 94 8.37 -3.54 20.17
C ASN A 94 7.68 -4.91 20.33
N PRO A 95 6.99 -5.16 21.47
CA PRO A 95 6.44 -6.48 21.77
C PRO A 95 5.46 -7.02 20.73
N GLU A 96 4.61 -6.16 20.15
CA GLU A 96 3.60 -6.60 19.18
C GLU A 96 4.22 -6.98 17.85
N ILE A 97 5.19 -6.21 17.37
CA ILE A 97 5.92 -6.52 16.14
C ILE A 97 6.81 -7.74 16.35
N ARG A 98 7.46 -7.91 17.51
CA ARG A 98 8.22 -9.12 17.84
C ARG A 98 7.34 -10.36 17.78
N ALA A 99 6.14 -10.31 18.34
CA ALA A 99 5.20 -11.42 18.31
C ALA A 99 4.81 -11.79 16.87
N LEU A 100 4.59 -10.78 16.02
CA LEU A 100 4.31 -10.99 14.60
C LEU A 100 5.51 -11.60 13.87
N PHE A 101 6.72 -11.13 14.16
CA PHE A 101 7.95 -11.69 13.60
C PHE A 101 8.15 -13.16 14.00
N ASP A 102 7.91 -13.49 15.27
CA ASP A 102 7.98 -14.86 15.75
C ASP A 102 6.98 -15.78 15.03
N GLU A 103 5.74 -15.31 14.87
CA GLU A 103 4.70 -16.04 14.10
C GLU A 103 5.16 -16.35 12.66
N LEU A 104 5.85 -15.41 12.03
CA LEU A 104 6.26 -15.50 10.63
C LEU A 104 7.68 -16.07 10.43
N GLY A 105 8.37 -16.38 11.52
CA GLY A 105 9.75 -16.87 11.46
C GLY A 105 10.75 -15.83 10.99
N LEU A 106 10.50 -14.56 11.31
CA LEU A 106 11.38 -13.42 11.00
C LEU A 106 12.14 -13.00 12.25
N THR A 107 13.31 -12.39 12.08
CA THR A 107 14.18 -11.97 13.19
C THR A 107 14.62 -10.52 13.00
N LEU A 108 14.56 -9.72 14.08
CA LEU A 108 15.17 -8.41 14.16
C LEU A 108 16.70 -8.51 14.22
N PRO A 109 17.46 -7.48 13.84
CA PRO A 109 17.00 -6.17 13.40
C PRO A 109 16.55 -6.15 11.92
N VAL A 110 15.93 -5.05 11.54
CA VAL A 110 15.58 -4.74 10.14
C VAL A 110 16.56 -3.75 9.56
N HIS A 111 16.61 -3.68 8.23
CA HIS A 111 17.39 -2.68 7.49
C HIS A 111 16.56 -2.10 6.36
N VAL A 112 16.86 -0.86 5.99
CA VAL A 112 16.20 -0.17 4.87
C VAL A 112 16.58 -0.86 3.56
N CYS A 113 15.60 -1.19 2.74
CA CYS A 113 15.81 -1.79 1.42
C CYS A 113 15.19 -1.00 0.26
N GLY A 114 14.45 0.06 0.53
CA GLY A 114 13.90 0.94 -0.51
C GLY A 114 13.17 2.13 0.07
N GLN A 115 13.00 3.17 -0.76
CA GLN A 115 12.28 4.39 -0.41
C GLN A 115 11.46 4.87 -1.59
N MET A 116 10.27 5.43 -1.31
CA MET A 116 9.36 5.89 -2.34
C MET A 116 8.47 7.01 -1.78
N ILE A 117 8.16 7.99 -2.62
CA ILE A 117 7.17 9.03 -2.30
C ILE A 117 5.98 8.86 -3.23
N THR A 118 4.78 8.84 -2.66
CA THR A 118 3.52 8.75 -3.39
C THR A 118 2.65 9.96 -3.10
N HIS A 119 2.19 10.62 -4.18
CA HIS A 119 1.13 11.62 -4.12
C HIS A 119 -0.18 10.90 -4.42
N ARG A 120 -0.99 10.68 -3.39
CA ARG A 120 -2.25 9.95 -3.48
C ARG A 120 -3.43 10.89 -3.56
N HIS A 121 -4.18 10.81 -4.66
CA HIS A 121 -5.46 11.48 -4.80
C HIS A 121 -6.55 10.48 -4.39
N LEU A 122 -7.19 10.74 -3.25
CA LEU A 122 -8.15 9.83 -2.62
C LEU A 122 -9.59 10.27 -2.92
N ARG A 123 -10.41 9.34 -3.35
CA ARG A 123 -11.86 9.49 -3.45
C ARG A 123 -12.54 8.34 -2.72
N VAL A 124 -13.35 8.66 -1.70
CA VAL A 124 -14.05 7.68 -0.87
C VAL A 124 -15.45 7.44 -1.42
N TYR A 125 -15.80 6.15 -1.55
CA TYR A 125 -17.13 5.69 -1.96
C TYR A 125 -17.66 4.69 -0.94
N PRO A 126 -18.98 4.46 -0.88
CA PRO A 126 -19.55 3.45 0.03
C PRO A 126 -19.01 2.03 -0.18
N LEU A 127 -18.61 1.68 -1.40
CA LEU A 127 -18.11 0.35 -1.76
C LEU A 127 -16.60 0.21 -1.73
N GLY A 128 -15.87 1.31 -1.61
CA GLY A 128 -14.42 1.25 -1.58
C GLY A 128 -13.75 2.62 -1.69
N GLU A 129 -12.43 2.59 -1.63
CA GLU A 129 -11.59 3.78 -1.76
C GLU A 129 -10.85 3.75 -3.08
N LEU A 130 -11.04 4.79 -3.89
CA LEU A 130 -10.30 4.99 -5.12
C LEU A 130 -9.06 5.81 -4.82
N CYS A 131 -7.91 5.22 -5.10
CA CYS A 131 -6.60 5.86 -4.94
C CYS A 131 -5.97 6.07 -6.31
N LEU A 132 -5.71 7.31 -6.66
CA LEU A 132 -4.98 7.69 -7.87
C LEU A 132 -3.59 8.12 -7.43
N ASP A 133 -2.61 7.25 -7.65
CA ASP A 133 -1.25 7.37 -7.12
C ASP A 133 -0.25 7.80 -8.19
N HIS A 134 0.42 8.91 -7.93
CA HIS A 134 1.63 9.31 -8.65
C HIS A 134 2.81 9.07 -7.73
N SER A 135 3.69 8.14 -8.08
CA SER A 135 4.81 7.72 -7.25
C SER A 135 6.15 8.04 -7.89
N LEU A 136 7.09 8.48 -7.04
CA LEU A 136 8.50 8.64 -7.39
C LEU A 136 9.27 7.46 -6.82
N ILE A 137 9.75 6.59 -7.71
CA ILE A 137 10.39 5.32 -7.39
C ILE A 137 11.73 5.22 -8.11
N ASN A 138 12.84 5.12 -7.36
CA ASN A 138 14.17 4.91 -7.93
C ASN A 138 14.52 5.89 -9.08
N GLY A 139 14.20 7.17 -8.90
CA GLY A 139 14.49 8.22 -9.88
C GLY A 139 13.56 8.28 -11.09
N ARG A 140 12.50 7.50 -11.09
CA ARG A 140 11.47 7.51 -12.14
C ARG A 140 10.09 7.72 -11.52
N SER A 141 9.13 8.09 -12.35
CA SER A 141 7.77 8.37 -11.98
C SER A 141 6.83 7.34 -12.59
N ASP A 142 5.85 6.84 -11.86
CA ASP A 142 4.78 6.04 -12.41
C ASP A 142 3.41 6.45 -11.85
N TYR A 143 2.37 6.00 -12.52
CA TYR A 143 0.97 6.26 -12.19
C TYR A 143 0.24 4.95 -12.00
N GLU A 144 -0.50 4.84 -10.90
CA GLU A 144 -1.27 3.64 -10.57
C GLU A 144 -2.67 4.02 -10.09
N ILE A 145 -3.65 3.27 -10.52
CA ILE A 145 -5.02 3.33 -10.01
C ILE A 145 -5.21 2.12 -9.10
N GLU A 146 -5.64 2.37 -7.86
CA GLU A 146 -6.01 1.32 -6.92
C GLU A 146 -7.46 1.54 -6.47
N PHE A 147 -8.21 0.46 -6.32
CA PHE A 147 -9.52 0.48 -5.69
C PHE A 147 -9.54 -0.57 -4.59
N GLU A 148 -9.54 -0.11 -3.35
CA GLU A 148 -9.61 -0.97 -2.17
C GLU A 148 -11.08 -1.15 -1.77
N ILE A 149 -11.52 -2.41 -1.74
CA ILE A 149 -12.89 -2.76 -1.41
C ILE A 149 -13.11 -2.61 0.10
N THR A 150 -14.12 -1.82 0.50
CA THR A 150 -14.53 -1.67 1.90
C THR A 150 -15.94 -2.17 2.16
N GLY A 151 -16.70 -2.48 1.10
CA GLY A 151 -18.04 -3.03 1.15
C GLY A 151 -18.10 -4.44 0.58
N ASP A 152 -19.23 -4.79 -0.04
CA ASP A 152 -19.40 -6.08 -0.70
C ASP A 152 -18.40 -6.25 -1.83
N PRO A 153 -17.62 -7.35 -1.87
CA PRO A 153 -16.58 -7.55 -2.89
C PRO A 153 -17.09 -7.56 -4.32
N GLN A 154 -18.22 -8.23 -4.59
CA GLN A 154 -18.78 -8.30 -5.94
C GLN A 154 -19.33 -6.95 -6.41
N ALA A 155 -20.07 -6.27 -5.54
CA ALA A 155 -20.61 -4.95 -5.82
C ALA A 155 -19.49 -3.92 -6.00
N GLY A 156 -18.46 -3.99 -5.18
CA GLY A 156 -17.27 -3.13 -5.28
C GLY A 156 -16.51 -3.32 -6.58
N LYS A 157 -16.31 -4.55 -7.01
CA LYS A 157 -15.69 -4.85 -8.30
C LYS A 157 -16.49 -4.27 -9.46
N ALA A 158 -17.81 -4.51 -9.47
CA ALA A 158 -18.69 -3.99 -10.51
C ALA A 158 -18.68 -2.46 -10.56
N PHE A 159 -18.69 -1.81 -9.40
CA PHE A 159 -18.61 -0.37 -9.28
C PHE A 159 -17.30 0.19 -9.86
N PHE A 160 -16.18 -0.42 -9.52
CA PHE A 160 -14.87 0.00 -10.03
C PHE A 160 -14.77 -0.16 -11.55
N LEU A 161 -15.20 -1.31 -12.08
CA LEU A 161 -15.18 -1.54 -13.53
C LEU A 161 -16.07 -0.55 -14.28
N ASP A 162 -17.22 -0.17 -13.72
CA ASP A 162 -18.09 0.83 -14.28
C ASP A 162 -17.44 2.23 -14.28
N LEU A 163 -16.78 2.62 -13.20
CA LEU A 163 -16.01 3.88 -13.16
C LEU A 163 -14.95 3.93 -14.26
N LEU A 164 -14.18 2.85 -14.43
CA LEU A 164 -13.18 2.78 -15.49
C LEU A 164 -13.83 2.93 -16.88
N ASN A 165 -14.93 2.22 -17.10
CA ASN A 165 -15.66 2.28 -18.36
C ASN A 165 -16.15 3.69 -18.67
N GLN A 166 -16.69 4.41 -17.69
CA GLN A 166 -17.11 5.80 -17.84
C GLN A 166 -15.95 6.73 -18.21
N ALA A 167 -14.75 6.44 -17.72
CA ALA A 167 -13.55 7.18 -18.07
C ALA A 167 -12.90 6.75 -19.39
N GLY A 168 -13.49 5.78 -20.09
CA GLY A 168 -12.93 5.22 -21.33
C GLY A 168 -11.73 4.29 -21.09
N LEU A 169 -11.61 3.71 -19.90
CA LEU A 169 -10.52 2.83 -19.52
C LEU A 169 -10.99 1.38 -19.42
N THR A 170 -10.05 0.46 -19.68
CA THR A 170 -10.25 -0.98 -19.50
C THR A 170 -9.31 -1.50 -18.43
N TYR A 171 -9.83 -2.29 -17.50
CA TYR A 171 -9.02 -2.85 -16.42
C TYR A 171 -7.92 -3.78 -16.95
N ARG A 172 -6.70 -3.53 -16.49
CA ARG A 172 -5.52 -4.35 -16.73
C ARG A 172 -4.84 -4.60 -15.39
N GLU A 173 -4.95 -5.80 -14.86
CA GLU A 173 -4.37 -6.10 -13.56
C GLU A 173 -2.85 -5.81 -13.52
N ASN A 174 -2.42 -5.03 -12.52
CA ASN A 174 -1.01 -4.88 -12.21
C ASN A 174 -0.59 -5.92 -11.18
N LYS A 175 0.20 -6.91 -11.60
CA LYS A 175 0.75 -7.96 -10.73
C LYS A 175 2.03 -7.55 -10.03
N ARG A 176 2.60 -6.39 -10.39
CA ARG A 176 3.85 -5.88 -9.85
C ARG A 176 3.55 -4.77 -8.83
N SER A 177 3.56 -5.12 -7.53
CA SER A 177 3.25 -4.18 -6.43
C SER A 177 4.22 -3.00 -6.38
N LYS A 178 3.83 -1.93 -5.68
CA LYS A 178 4.75 -0.81 -5.37
C LYS A 178 6.02 -1.29 -4.70
N TYR A 179 5.91 -2.20 -3.74
CA TYR A 179 7.04 -2.83 -3.09
C TYR A 179 7.99 -3.49 -4.10
N ALA A 180 7.45 -4.32 -4.98
CA ALA A 180 8.26 -5.01 -5.99
C ALA A 180 8.94 -4.03 -6.94
N ARG A 181 8.24 -2.99 -7.39
CA ARG A 181 8.80 -1.96 -8.26
C ARG A 181 9.88 -1.14 -7.56
N CYS A 182 9.74 -0.93 -6.26
CA CYS A 182 10.69 -0.15 -5.47
C CYS A 182 11.93 -0.96 -5.04
N VAL A 183 11.70 -2.19 -4.57
CA VAL A 183 12.75 -3.01 -3.91
C VAL A 183 13.36 -4.03 -4.85
N LEU A 184 12.57 -4.68 -5.70
CA LEU A 184 13.04 -5.78 -6.56
C LEU A 184 13.52 -5.31 -7.93
N ASP A 185 13.04 -4.18 -8.42
CA ASP A 185 13.34 -3.63 -9.74
C ASP A 185 14.40 -2.51 -9.70
N GLN A 186 15.28 -2.58 -8.74
CA GLN A 186 16.41 -1.61 -8.64
C GLN A 186 17.46 -1.82 -9.72
#